data_f30c6d4e4ef9f40cd604c69fad3cc9c9
#
_entry.id   f30c6d4e4ef9f40cd604c69fad3cc9c9
#
_cell.length_a   1.000
_cell.length_b   1.000
_cell.length_c   1.000
_cell.angle_alpha   90.00
_cell.angle_beta   90.00
_cell.angle_gamma   90.00
#
_symmetry.space_group_name_H-M   'P 1'
#
loop_
_entity.id
_entity.type
_entity.pdbx_description
1 polymer ?
#
loop_
_entity_poly.entity_id
_entity_poly.type
_entity_poly.pdbx_seq_one_letter_code
_entity_poly.pdbx_strand_id
1 'polypeptide(L)'
;TDIPEVCRNMIPDYNVIFTHHISGPFSDEQMNFLFNSIDVYINLASNEGFGLGSAEALTVGTPIVVNVTGGLQDQCGFHRRDMSPDGSGFTREYLTAEEYVDIGTNHDGKVTDHGEWVKPVWPSNISLQGSPATPYIFDDRCRYQDAGDALKYWYDMDVEERERRGELGRQYVKDNT
;
A
#
# COMPACT_ATOMS: atom_id res chain seq x y z
N THR A 1 -21.21 -5.50 -11.03
CA THR A 1 -20.74 -4.35 -11.83
C THR A 1 -19.74 -4.86 -12.85
N ASP A 2 -19.94 -4.54 -14.13
CA ASP A 2 -18.99 -4.84 -15.20
C ASP A 2 -17.90 -3.75 -15.20
N ILE A 3 -16.77 -4.03 -14.56
CA ILE A 3 -15.67 -3.05 -14.42
C ILE A 3 -15.06 -2.68 -15.79
N PRO A 4 -14.82 -3.62 -16.73
CA PRO A 4 -14.41 -3.27 -18.09
C PRO A 4 -15.34 -2.30 -18.79
N GLU A 5 -16.64 -2.44 -18.66
CA GLU A 5 -17.61 -1.50 -19.23
C GLU A 5 -17.54 -0.13 -18.56
N VAL A 6 -17.41 -0.08 -17.24
CA VAL A 6 -17.21 1.17 -16.50
C VAL A 6 -15.94 1.88 -16.99
N CYS A 7 -14.83 1.18 -17.12
CA CYS A 7 -13.57 1.76 -17.62
C CYS A 7 -13.76 2.33 -19.04
N ARG A 8 -14.36 1.59 -19.96
CA ARG A 8 -14.63 2.08 -21.32
C ARG A 8 -15.45 3.37 -21.37
N ASN A 9 -16.41 3.49 -20.46
CA ASN A 9 -17.31 4.65 -20.44
C ASN A 9 -16.73 5.87 -19.73
N MET A 10 -15.89 5.66 -18.71
CA MET A 10 -15.33 6.75 -17.91
C MET A 10 -13.96 7.22 -18.38
N ILE A 11 -13.16 6.34 -18.99
CA ILE A 11 -11.78 6.60 -19.40
C ILE A 11 -11.59 6.02 -20.81
N PRO A 12 -12.07 6.67 -21.87
CA PRO A 12 -12.08 6.09 -23.22
C PRO A 12 -10.70 5.71 -23.78
N ASP A 13 -9.66 6.40 -23.32
CA ASP A 13 -8.27 6.17 -23.77
C ASP A 13 -7.45 5.35 -22.75
N TYR A 14 -8.11 4.54 -21.90
CA TYR A 14 -7.42 3.75 -20.91
C TYR A 14 -6.60 2.61 -21.51
N ASN A 15 -5.48 2.31 -20.89
CA ASN A 15 -4.68 1.11 -21.16
C ASN A 15 -4.73 0.19 -19.95
N VAL A 16 -5.83 -0.55 -19.79
CA VAL A 16 -6.06 -1.47 -18.67
C VAL A 16 -6.18 -2.89 -19.17
N ILE A 17 -5.42 -3.79 -18.60
CA ILE A 17 -5.46 -5.22 -18.86
C ILE A 17 -6.17 -5.92 -17.72
N PHE A 18 -7.27 -6.59 -18.01
CA PHE A 18 -8.01 -7.42 -17.06
C PHE A 18 -7.50 -8.86 -17.12
N THR A 19 -6.61 -9.21 -16.22
CA THR A 19 -5.88 -10.49 -16.25
C THR A 19 -6.80 -11.70 -16.19
N HIS A 20 -7.90 -11.64 -15.44
CA HIS A 20 -8.89 -12.72 -15.34
C HIS A 20 -9.61 -13.02 -16.68
N HIS A 21 -9.60 -12.10 -17.64
CA HIS A 21 -10.13 -12.32 -19.00
C HIS A 21 -9.13 -13.04 -19.90
N ILE A 22 -7.86 -13.12 -19.49
CA ILE A 22 -6.78 -13.66 -20.34
C ILE A 22 -6.54 -15.13 -20.03
N SER A 23 -6.46 -15.53 -18.76
CA SER A 23 -5.95 -16.85 -18.40
C SER A 23 -6.63 -17.54 -17.21
N GLY A 24 -7.64 -16.93 -16.59
CA GLY A 24 -8.17 -17.45 -15.30
C GLY A 24 -7.17 -17.26 -14.14
N PRO A 25 -7.24 -18.10 -13.09
CA PRO A 25 -6.31 -17.99 -11.97
C PRO A 25 -4.87 -18.24 -12.41
N PHE A 26 -3.96 -17.40 -11.95
CA PHE A 26 -2.52 -17.56 -12.20
C PHE A 26 -1.91 -18.62 -11.27
N SER A 27 -0.93 -19.37 -11.79
CA SER A 27 -0.05 -20.18 -10.95
C SER A 27 0.94 -19.29 -10.20
N ASP A 28 1.59 -19.84 -9.15
CA ASP A 28 2.59 -19.13 -8.37
C ASP A 28 3.74 -18.61 -9.25
N GLU A 29 4.16 -19.38 -10.26
CA GLU A 29 5.18 -18.97 -11.22
C GLU A 29 4.72 -17.79 -12.08
N GLN A 30 3.47 -17.81 -12.53
CA GLN A 30 2.88 -16.70 -13.29
C GLN A 30 2.71 -15.44 -12.43
N MET A 31 2.32 -15.60 -11.15
CA MET A 31 2.24 -14.50 -10.20
C MET A 31 3.62 -13.89 -9.93
N ASN A 32 4.63 -14.73 -9.73
CA ASN A 32 6.00 -14.26 -9.56
C ASN A 32 6.49 -13.49 -10.80
N PHE A 33 6.21 -13.98 -12.01
CA PHE A 33 6.52 -13.26 -13.23
C PHE A 33 5.80 -11.91 -13.31
N LEU A 34 4.51 -11.87 -12.96
CA LEU A 34 3.71 -10.65 -12.95
C LEU A 34 4.31 -9.60 -11.99
N PHE A 35 4.59 -9.98 -10.74
CA PHE A 35 5.17 -9.06 -9.76
C PHE A 35 6.55 -8.52 -10.17
N ASN A 36 7.37 -9.34 -10.83
CA ASN A 36 8.66 -8.89 -11.37
C ASN A 36 8.55 -8.02 -12.64
N SER A 37 7.38 -7.93 -13.27
CA SER A 37 7.17 -7.17 -14.50
C SER A 37 6.45 -5.83 -14.32
N ILE A 38 6.07 -5.49 -13.10
CA ILE A 38 5.38 -4.24 -12.78
C ILE A 38 6.28 -3.24 -12.05
N ASP A 39 6.08 -1.98 -12.31
CA ASP A 39 6.84 -0.87 -11.71
C ASP A 39 6.37 -0.50 -10.31
N VAL A 40 5.10 -0.70 -10.01
CA VAL A 40 4.48 -0.39 -8.73
C VAL A 40 3.23 -1.26 -8.52
N TYR A 41 3.03 -1.71 -7.29
CA TYR A 41 1.82 -2.42 -6.89
C TYR A 41 0.91 -1.49 -6.09
N ILE A 42 -0.40 -1.54 -6.34
CA ILE A 42 -1.38 -0.71 -5.62
C ILE A 42 -2.44 -1.57 -4.93
N ASN A 43 -2.68 -1.32 -3.65
CA ASN A 43 -3.78 -1.91 -2.89
C ASN A 43 -4.53 -0.82 -2.11
N LEU A 44 -5.73 -0.52 -2.55
CA LEU A 44 -6.63 0.48 -1.93
C LEU A 44 -7.81 -0.18 -1.21
N ALA A 45 -7.61 -1.40 -0.72
CA ALA A 45 -8.62 -2.06 0.11
C ALA A 45 -9.03 -1.15 1.27
N SER A 46 -10.31 -1.11 1.55
CA SER A 46 -10.88 -0.30 2.64
C SER A 46 -10.81 -1.00 3.99
N ASN A 47 -10.49 -2.28 3.98
CA ASN A 47 -10.22 -3.13 5.13
C ASN A 47 -9.41 -4.33 4.66
N GLU A 48 -8.27 -4.58 5.26
CA GLU A 48 -7.36 -5.65 4.84
C GLU A 48 -6.74 -6.32 6.07
N GLY A 49 -6.76 -7.66 6.10
CA GLY A 49 -6.20 -8.42 7.20
C GLY A 49 -4.67 -8.38 7.26
N PHE A 50 -4.01 -8.62 6.12
CA PHE A 50 -2.55 -8.60 6.00
C PHE A 50 -2.08 -7.92 4.72
N GLY A 51 -2.76 -8.17 3.58
CA GLY A 51 -2.36 -7.64 2.28
C GLY A 51 -1.29 -8.49 1.60
N LEU A 52 -1.57 -9.78 1.40
CA LEU A 52 -0.63 -10.74 0.79
C LEU A 52 -0.01 -10.21 -0.51
N GLY A 53 -0.82 -9.64 -1.43
CA GLY A 53 -0.31 -9.13 -2.69
C GLY A 53 0.69 -7.98 -2.54
N SER A 54 0.52 -7.13 -1.51
CA SER A 54 1.50 -6.06 -1.21
C SER A 54 2.81 -6.65 -0.66
N ALA A 55 2.72 -7.65 0.21
CA ALA A 55 3.90 -8.34 0.73
C ALA A 55 4.64 -9.10 -0.38
N GLU A 56 3.91 -9.79 -1.26
CA GLU A 56 4.48 -10.49 -2.43
C GLU A 56 5.19 -9.51 -3.37
N ALA A 57 4.60 -8.35 -3.66
CA ALA A 57 5.24 -7.29 -4.44
C ALA A 57 6.55 -6.83 -3.80
N LEU A 58 6.56 -6.60 -2.49
CA LEU A 58 7.78 -6.23 -1.77
C LEU A 58 8.86 -7.33 -1.81
N THR A 59 8.48 -8.61 -1.78
CA THR A 59 9.47 -9.71 -1.84
C THR A 59 10.27 -9.74 -3.13
N VAL A 60 9.74 -9.21 -4.21
CA VAL A 60 10.44 -9.08 -5.50
C VAL A 60 11.07 -7.70 -5.71
N GLY A 61 10.93 -6.79 -4.75
CA GLY A 61 11.49 -5.44 -4.84
C GLY A 61 10.59 -4.44 -5.57
N THR A 62 9.32 -4.74 -5.74
CA THR A 62 8.35 -3.81 -6.33
C THR A 62 7.80 -2.88 -5.26
N PRO A 63 7.94 -1.55 -5.39
CA PRO A 63 7.39 -0.59 -4.43
C PRO A 63 5.87 -0.59 -4.46
N ILE A 64 5.26 -0.13 -3.36
CA ILE A 64 3.82 -0.22 -3.15
C ILE A 64 3.15 1.14 -2.93
N VAL A 65 1.88 1.20 -3.30
CA VAL A 65 0.90 2.23 -2.89
C VAL A 65 -0.20 1.51 -2.12
N VAL A 66 -0.42 1.89 -0.88
CA VAL A 66 -1.42 1.22 -0.04
C VAL A 66 -2.29 2.22 0.71
N ASN A 67 -3.57 1.88 0.88
CA ASN A 67 -4.43 2.56 1.84
C ASN A 67 -3.97 2.20 3.26
N VAL A 68 -3.84 3.19 4.13
CA VAL A 68 -3.38 2.98 5.50
C VAL A 68 -4.52 2.44 6.34
N THR A 69 -4.70 1.13 6.28
CA THR A 69 -5.77 0.41 6.98
C THR A 69 -5.33 -1.02 7.33
N GLY A 70 -5.79 -1.52 8.47
CA GLY A 70 -5.55 -2.90 8.90
C GLY A 70 -4.09 -3.33 8.74
N GLY A 71 -3.86 -4.56 8.28
CA GLY A 71 -2.52 -5.11 8.09
C GLY A 71 -1.68 -4.48 6.98
N LEU A 72 -2.24 -3.62 6.13
CA LEU A 72 -1.43 -2.84 5.18
C LEU A 72 -0.50 -1.86 5.88
N GLN A 73 -0.84 -1.45 7.10
CA GLN A 73 -0.01 -0.56 7.91
C GLN A 73 1.34 -1.19 8.28
N ASP A 74 1.34 -2.51 8.55
CA ASP A 74 2.55 -3.25 8.91
C ASP A 74 3.59 -3.26 7.79
N GLN A 75 3.14 -3.07 6.56
CA GLN A 75 3.98 -3.06 5.37
C GLN A 75 4.52 -1.67 5.02
N CYS A 76 4.03 -0.63 5.69
CA CYS A 76 4.44 0.75 5.46
C CYS A 76 5.78 1.09 6.12
N GLY A 77 6.27 0.30 7.07
CA GLY A 77 7.49 0.61 7.80
C GLY A 77 7.41 1.97 8.47
N PHE A 78 6.35 2.24 9.18
CA PHE A 78 6.18 3.49 9.91
C PHE A 78 7.19 3.63 11.03
N HIS A 79 7.75 4.82 11.16
CA HIS A 79 8.73 5.15 12.17
C HIS A 79 8.22 6.26 13.06
N ARG A 80 8.57 6.14 14.35
CA ARG A 80 8.55 7.26 15.27
C ARG A 80 9.90 7.96 15.22
N ARG A 81 9.89 9.27 15.23
CA ARG A 81 11.10 10.07 15.27
C ARG A 81 11.26 10.66 16.68
N ASP A 82 12.14 10.07 17.46
CA ASP A 82 12.47 10.53 18.80
C ASP A 82 13.83 11.25 18.81
N MET A 83 13.95 12.24 19.70
CA MET A 83 15.24 12.87 19.98
C MET A 83 16.19 11.86 20.64
N SER A 84 17.43 11.82 20.16
CA SER A 84 18.48 11.06 20.84
C SER A 84 18.62 11.53 22.28
N PRO A 85 18.90 10.64 23.26
CA PRO A 85 19.04 11.02 24.67
C PRO A 85 20.10 12.09 24.92
N ASP A 86 21.09 12.19 24.06
CA ASP A 86 22.17 13.19 24.10
C ASP A 86 21.83 14.48 23.35
N GLY A 87 20.65 14.58 22.73
CA GLY A 87 20.22 15.74 21.95
C GLY A 87 20.94 15.91 20.61
N SER A 88 21.77 14.95 20.18
CA SER A 88 22.60 15.05 18.97
C SER A 88 21.88 14.79 17.65
N GLY A 89 20.62 14.34 17.71
CA GLY A 89 19.84 14.02 16.52
C GLY A 89 18.55 13.28 16.83
N PHE A 90 17.96 12.68 15.77
CA PHE A 90 16.77 11.87 15.89
C PHE A 90 17.12 10.40 15.73
N THR A 91 16.61 9.55 16.61
CA THR A 91 16.56 8.11 16.39
C THR A 91 15.28 7.76 15.63
N ARG A 92 15.37 6.78 14.73
CA ARG A 92 14.22 6.20 14.07
C ARG A 92 14.00 4.79 14.62
N GLU A 93 12.84 4.58 15.16
CA GLU A 93 12.41 3.25 15.59
C GLU A 93 11.10 2.90 14.86
N TYR A 94 10.96 1.64 14.48
CA TYR A 94 9.70 1.15 13.95
C TYR A 94 8.64 1.18 15.04
N LEU A 95 7.41 1.48 14.66
CA LEU A 95 6.28 1.40 15.57
C LEU A 95 6.07 -0.05 16.02
N THR A 96 5.72 -0.21 17.29
CA THR A 96 5.30 -1.49 17.83
C THR A 96 3.88 -1.86 17.39
N ALA A 97 3.50 -3.13 17.51
CA ALA A 97 2.14 -3.57 17.19
C ALA A 97 1.06 -2.84 18.01
N GLU A 98 1.35 -2.45 19.23
CA GLU A 98 0.44 -1.68 20.08
C GLU A 98 0.23 -0.25 19.55
N GLU A 99 1.29 0.36 19.07
CA GLU A 99 1.26 1.70 18.47
C GLU A 99 0.53 1.71 17.11
N TYR A 100 0.58 0.62 16.32
CA TYR A 100 -0.19 0.50 15.09
C TYR A 100 -1.71 0.57 15.31
N VAL A 101 -2.22 0.05 16.43
CA VAL A 101 -3.65 0.07 16.74
C VAL A 101 -4.19 1.50 16.85
N ASP A 102 -3.38 2.44 17.27
CA ASP A 102 -3.76 3.84 17.46
C ASP A 102 -3.59 4.71 16.19
N ILE A 103 -2.91 4.20 15.17
CA ILE A 103 -2.66 5.00 13.96
C ILE A 103 -3.96 5.26 13.20
N GLY A 104 -4.79 4.24 12.99
CA GLY A 104 -6.07 4.31 12.28
C GLY A 104 -6.00 5.17 11.03
N THR A 105 -6.42 6.40 11.19
CA THR A 105 -6.25 7.47 10.21
C THR A 105 -5.30 8.48 10.84
N ASN A 106 -4.13 8.72 10.35
CA ASN A 106 -3.14 9.64 10.95
C ASN A 106 -3.60 11.13 10.95
N HIS A 107 -4.82 11.39 11.40
CA HIS A 107 -5.38 12.75 11.41
C HIS A 107 -4.69 13.69 12.40
N ASP A 108 -4.09 13.15 13.45
CA ASP A 108 -3.33 13.91 14.45
C ASP A 108 -1.83 14.02 14.16
N GLY A 109 -1.38 13.47 13.03
CA GLY A 109 0.00 13.57 12.58
C GLY A 109 1.02 12.79 13.43
N LYS A 110 0.60 11.75 14.15
CA LYS A 110 1.50 10.91 14.98
C LYS A 110 2.58 10.22 14.17
N VAL A 111 2.24 9.78 12.95
CA VAL A 111 3.17 9.13 12.04
C VAL A 111 3.70 10.17 11.06
N THR A 112 4.97 10.48 11.15
CA THR A 112 5.63 11.48 10.30
C THR A 112 6.52 10.85 9.23
N ASP A 113 6.83 9.57 9.37
CA ASP A 113 7.81 8.91 8.52
C ASP A 113 7.38 7.48 8.17
N HIS A 114 7.72 7.02 6.98
CA HIS A 114 7.41 5.69 6.48
C HIS A 114 8.57 5.14 5.67
N GLY A 115 8.54 3.85 5.33
CA GLY A 115 9.53 3.25 4.46
C GLY A 115 9.62 3.94 3.10
N GLU A 116 10.80 4.00 2.52
CA GLU A 116 11.00 4.63 1.21
C GLU A 116 10.36 3.83 0.06
N TRP A 117 10.05 2.56 0.29
CA TRP A 117 9.42 1.63 -0.68
C TRP A 117 7.91 1.77 -0.80
N VAL A 118 7.29 2.58 0.04
CA VAL A 118 5.84 2.74 0.06
C VAL A 118 5.45 4.20 -0.12
N LYS A 119 4.35 4.43 -0.84
CA LYS A 119 3.62 5.68 -0.80
C LYS A 119 2.27 5.43 -0.13
N PRO A 120 2.15 5.73 1.18
CA PRO A 120 0.89 5.54 1.90
C PRO A 120 -0.16 6.52 1.42
N VAL A 121 -1.40 6.03 1.28
CA VAL A 121 -2.59 6.84 1.04
C VAL A 121 -3.43 6.82 2.31
N TRP A 122 -3.60 7.99 2.92
CA TRP A 122 -4.31 8.10 4.18
C TRP A 122 -5.82 8.12 3.98
N PRO A 123 -6.58 7.37 4.80
CA PRO A 123 -8.03 7.44 4.76
C PRO A 123 -8.54 8.86 4.95
N SER A 124 -9.50 9.26 4.15
CA SER A 124 -10.16 10.57 4.23
C SER A 124 -11.48 10.53 4.98
N ASN A 125 -12.08 9.35 5.07
CA ASN A 125 -13.30 9.12 5.86
C ASN A 125 -13.42 7.63 6.24
N ILE A 126 -14.35 7.36 7.15
CA ILE A 126 -14.73 6.02 7.57
C ILE A 126 -16.20 5.81 7.20
N SER A 127 -16.53 4.67 6.61
CA SER A 127 -17.90 4.29 6.29
C SER A 127 -18.28 2.97 6.97
N LEU A 128 -19.50 2.95 7.56
CA LEU A 128 -20.03 1.71 8.12
C LEU A 128 -20.52 0.80 6.99
N GLN A 129 -20.00 -0.42 6.93
CA GLN A 129 -20.38 -1.45 5.97
C GLN A 129 -20.93 -2.68 6.71
N GLY A 130 -21.79 -3.42 6.04
CA GLY A 130 -22.36 -4.65 6.59
C GLY A 130 -23.84 -4.82 6.25
N SER A 131 -24.40 -5.88 6.79
CA SER A 131 -25.83 -6.23 6.66
C SER A 131 -26.26 -7.07 7.87
N PRO A 132 -27.57 -7.36 8.05
CA PRO A 132 -28.03 -8.24 9.12
C PRO A 132 -27.37 -9.64 9.10
N ALA A 133 -26.95 -10.12 7.93
CA ALA A 133 -26.27 -11.41 7.76
C ALA A 133 -24.74 -11.33 7.87
N THR A 134 -24.18 -10.12 7.90
CA THR A 134 -22.73 -9.86 7.94
C THR A 134 -22.45 -8.86 9.04
N PRO A 135 -21.44 -9.06 9.90
CA PRO A 135 -21.11 -8.08 10.93
C PRO A 135 -20.91 -6.68 10.34
N TYR A 136 -21.37 -5.67 11.06
CA TYR A 136 -21.08 -4.28 10.70
C TYR A 136 -19.63 -3.95 11.07
N ILE A 137 -18.89 -3.43 10.11
CA ILE A 137 -17.51 -2.99 10.27
C ILE A 137 -17.35 -1.57 9.74
N PHE A 138 -16.37 -0.87 10.24
CA PHE A 138 -15.94 0.41 9.69
C PHE A 138 -14.87 0.17 8.62
N ASP A 139 -15.10 0.71 7.43
CA ASP A 139 -14.19 0.69 6.30
C ASP A 139 -13.51 2.04 6.13
N ASP A 140 -12.21 2.03 6.03
CA ASP A 140 -11.40 3.21 5.71
C ASP A 140 -11.47 3.53 4.21
N ARG A 141 -11.80 4.76 3.87
CA ARG A 141 -11.95 5.22 2.49
C ARG A 141 -10.95 6.31 2.16
N CYS A 142 -10.09 6.06 1.20
CA CYS A 142 -9.20 7.08 0.65
C CYS A 142 -9.85 7.83 -0.52
N ARG A 143 -9.35 9.03 -0.80
CA ARG A 143 -9.76 9.79 -2.00
C ARG A 143 -8.98 9.26 -3.21
N TYR A 144 -9.66 9.19 -4.35
CA TYR A 144 -9.04 8.75 -5.60
C TYR A 144 -7.93 9.71 -6.07
N GLN A 145 -8.03 11.00 -5.74
CA GLN A 145 -6.97 11.98 -6.04
C GLN A 145 -5.68 11.63 -5.31
N ASP A 146 -5.76 11.31 -4.01
CA ASP A 146 -4.60 10.96 -3.21
C ASP A 146 -3.92 9.67 -3.72
N ALA A 147 -4.74 8.71 -4.18
CA ALA A 147 -4.25 7.51 -4.85
C ALA A 147 -3.58 7.83 -6.20
N GLY A 148 -4.16 8.71 -6.99
CA GLY A 148 -3.59 9.19 -8.25
C GLY A 148 -2.25 9.92 -8.05
N ASP A 149 -2.17 10.78 -7.04
CA ASP A 149 -0.95 11.50 -6.68
C ASP A 149 0.16 10.52 -6.19
N ALA A 150 -0.22 9.47 -5.46
CA ALA A 150 0.71 8.44 -5.05
C ALA A 150 1.25 7.61 -6.23
N LEU A 151 0.42 7.28 -7.22
CA LEU A 151 0.87 6.63 -8.45
C LEU A 151 1.77 7.57 -9.26
N LYS A 152 1.39 8.85 -9.38
CA LYS A 152 2.19 9.85 -10.09
C LYS A 152 3.55 10.05 -9.45
N TYR A 153 3.65 10.00 -8.13
CA TYR A 153 4.93 10.07 -7.40
C TYR A 153 5.91 8.99 -7.88
N TRP A 154 5.45 7.74 -8.04
CA TRP A 154 6.29 6.64 -8.55
C TRP A 154 6.56 6.76 -10.05
N TYR A 155 5.59 7.22 -10.82
CA TYR A 155 5.74 7.42 -12.26
C TYR A 155 6.78 8.49 -12.59
N ASP A 156 6.80 9.60 -11.86
CA ASP A 156 7.75 10.70 -12.07
C ASP A 156 9.16 10.40 -11.54
N MET A 157 9.30 9.34 -10.75
CA MET A 157 10.58 8.96 -10.15
C MET A 157 11.49 8.30 -11.20
N ASP A 158 12.78 8.61 -11.10
CA ASP A 158 13.81 7.92 -11.87
C ASP A 158 13.79 6.41 -11.61
N VAL A 159 14.02 5.62 -12.67
CA VAL A 159 13.94 4.15 -12.60
C VAL A 159 14.93 3.58 -11.59
N GLU A 160 16.18 4.07 -11.60
CA GLU A 160 17.22 3.59 -10.69
C GLU A 160 16.87 3.86 -9.23
N GLU A 161 16.30 5.04 -8.96
CA GLU A 161 15.86 5.39 -7.61
C GLU A 161 14.63 4.57 -7.18
N ARG A 162 13.70 4.29 -8.09
CA ARG A 162 12.55 3.43 -7.83
C ARG A 162 12.99 1.99 -7.49
N GLU A 163 13.93 1.44 -8.26
CA GLU A 163 14.50 0.11 -8.00
C GLU A 163 15.25 0.06 -6.65
N ARG A 164 16.05 1.09 -6.34
CA ARG A 164 16.72 1.21 -5.05
C ARG A 164 15.72 1.18 -3.89
N ARG A 165 14.63 1.91 -4.01
CA ARG A 165 13.58 1.94 -2.98
C ARG A 165 12.83 0.62 -2.89
N GLY A 166 12.57 -0.01 -4.00
CA GLY A 166 11.99 -1.36 -4.03
C GLY A 166 12.86 -2.38 -3.28
N GLU A 167 14.17 -2.35 -3.46
CA GLU A 167 15.09 -3.25 -2.76
C GLU A 167 15.10 -3.00 -1.23
N LEU A 168 14.91 -1.76 -0.77
CA LEU A 168 14.72 -1.48 0.66
C LEU A 168 13.44 -2.16 1.19
N GLY A 169 12.36 -2.14 0.41
CA GLY A 169 11.13 -2.85 0.74
C GLY A 169 11.31 -4.36 0.82
N ARG A 170 12.05 -4.92 -0.14
CA ARG A 170 12.41 -6.33 -0.12
C ARG A 170 13.22 -6.72 1.11
N GLN A 171 14.17 -5.91 1.51
CA GLN A 171 14.93 -6.14 2.73
C GLN A 171 14.02 -6.04 3.97
N TYR A 172 13.17 -5.03 4.02
CA TYR A 172 12.21 -4.85 5.13
C TYR A 172 11.34 -6.09 5.35
N VAL A 173 10.75 -6.65 4.28
CA VAL A 173 9.90 -7.86 4.40
C VAL A 173 10.72 -9.04 4.89
N LYS A 174 11.94 -9.25 4.40
CA LYS A 174 12.82 -10.33 4.85
C LYS A 174 13.16 -10.26 6.34
N ASP A 175 13.27 -9.05 6.88
CA ASP A 175 13.66 -8.81 8.27
C ASP A 175 12.46 -8.90 9.24
N ASN A 176 11.22 -8.77 8.72
CA ASN A 176 10.02 -8.66 9.54
C ASN A 176 8.97 -9.79 9.28
N THR A 177 9.24 -10.74 8.41
CA THR A 177 8.41 -11.94 8.17
C THR A 177 9.25 -13.21 8.30
#